data_b28f4a21665b1594454c2006676f3dc0
#
_entry.id   b28f4a21665b1594454c2006676f3dc0
#
_cell.length_a   1.000
_cell.length_b   1.000
_cell.length_c   1.000
_cell.angle_alpha   90.00
_cell.angle_beta   90.00
_cell.angle_gamma   90.00
#
_symmetry.space_group_name_H-M   'P 1'
#
loop_
_entity.id
_entity.type
_entity.pdbx_description
1 polymer ?
#
loop_
_entity_poly.entity_id
_entity_poly.type
_entity_poly.pdbx_seq_one_letter_code
_entity_poly.pdbx_strand_id
1 'polypeptide(L)'
;MRYAIATGRASRNPVADLRGALKPTPERHLPAVTDPNELGPLLRAMDGYKGSHVTRCALVLAPLLFVRPGELRQAEWSEFDIEAARWSIPADKMKMRQPHVVPLSRQSLVVLADLQQLTGTGRYLFPSARTKLRPMSDNAVNAALRRMGYEVGTVTGHGFRATARTILDEILGFRPDIIEHQLAHAVKDPNGRAYNRTTHLAERVRMMQRWADYLDELRANSAATSKA
;
A
#
# COMPACT_ATOMS: atom_id res chain seq x y z
N MET A 1 31.44 8.40 -10.11
CA MET A 1 32.74 9.07 -9.84
C MET A 1 33.55 8.37 -8.76
N ARG A 2 33.05 8.10 -7.51
CA ARG A 2 33.86 7.41 -6.46
C ARG A 2 34.51 6.11 -6.92
N TYR A 3 33.78 5.27 -7.63
CA TYR A 3 34.30 4.02 -8.21
C TYR A 3 35.39 4.27 -9.26
N ALA A 4 35.21 5.28 -10.11
CA ALA A 4 36.21 5.64 -11.12
C ALA A 4 37.53 6.13 -10.49
N ILE A 5 37.45 6.86 -9.38
CA ILE A 5 38.63 7.27 -8.60
C ILE A 5 39.29 6.05 -7.95
N ALA A 6 38.52 5.21 -7.29
CA ALA A 6 39.03 4.01 -6.62
C ALA A 6 39.68 3.01 -7.59
N THR A 7 39.27 3.00 -8.86
CA THR A 7 39.84 2.16 -9.92
C THR A 7 40.87 2.87 -10.81
N GLY A 8 41.34 4.07 -10.42
CA GLY A 8 42.34 4.84 -11.16
C GLY A 8 41.86 5.43 -12.51
N ARG A 9 40.56 5.36 -12.81
CA ARG A 9 39.97 5.87 -14.07
C ARG A 9 39.70 7.37 -14.04
N ALA A 10 39.76 8.01 -12.87
CA ALA A 10 39.66 9.44 -12.70
C ALA A 10 40.50 9.88 -11.50
N SER A 11 41.14 11.05 -11.61
CA SER A 11 41.98 11.60 -10.56
C SER A 11 41.20 12.40 -9.50
N ARG A 12 40.04 12.92 -9.86
CA ARG A 12 39.18 13.71 -8.95
C ARG A 12 37.71 13.55 -9.29
N ASN A 13 36.87 13.95 -8.35
CA ASN A 13 35.42 14.05 -8.55
C ASN A 13 35.05 15.51 -8.87
N PRO A 14 34.81 15.90 -10.14
CA PRO A 14 34.46 17.29 -10.48
C PRO A 14 33.09 17.74 -9.97
N VAL A 15 32.27 16.79 -9.47
CA VAL A 15 30.93 17.09 -8.93
C VAL A 15 30.97 17.33 -7.42
N ALA A 16 32.13 17.15 -6.77
CA ALA A 16 32.24 17.32 -5.32
C ALA A 16 31.93 18.78 -4.89
N ASP A 17 32.42 19.74 -5.69
CA ASP A 17 32.25 21.16 -5.44
C ASP A 17 30.85 21.69 -5.75
N LEU A 18 30.00 20.88 -6.40
CA LEU A 18 28.61 21.21 -6.71
C LEU A 18 27.65 20.81 -5.57
N ARG A 19 28.14 20.31 -4.46
CA ARG A 19 27.31 20.04 -3.28
C ARG A 19 26.69 21.35 -2.77
N GLY A 20 25.35 21.42 -2.77
CA GLY A 20 24.61 22.61 -2.37
C GLY A 20 24.42 23.66 -3.48
N ALA A 21 25.03 23.50 -4.67
CA ALA A 21 24.81 24.39 -5.81
C ALA A 21 23.44 24.24 -6.46
N LEU A 22 22.84 23.03 -6.34
CA LEU A 22 21.48 22.76 -6.83
C LEU A 22 20.47 23.04 -5.70
N LYS A 23 19.43 23.81 -5.99
CA LYS A 23 18.30 23.97 -5.06
C LYS A 23 17.72 22.58 -4.72
N PRO A 24 17.44 22.31 -3.44
CA PRO A 24 16.75 21.09 -3.05
C PRO A 24 15.44 21.00 -3.84
N THR A 25 15.17 19.85 -4.41
CA THR A 25 13.86 19.59 -4.99
C THR A 25 12.82 19.65 -3.86
N PRO A 26 11.74 20.47 -3.99
CA PRO A 26 10.70 20.50 -2.97
C PRO A 26 10.16 19.08 -2.75
N GLU A 27 10.10 18.65 -1.50
CA GLU A 27 9.47 17.38 -1.16
C GLU A 27 7.99 17.46 -1.53
N ARG A 28 7.57 16.65 -2.48
CA ARG A 28 6.16 16.50 -2.84
C ARG A 28 5.62 15.29 -2.10
N HIS A 29 4.77 15.53 -1.12
CA HIS A 29 3.97 14.46 -0.54
C HIS A 29 3.00 13.94 -1.59
N LEU A 30 2.84 12.61 -1.63
CA LEU A 30 1.86 12.00 -2.53
C LEU A 30 0.45 12.30 -2.00
N PRO A 31 -0.49 12.72 -2.86
CA PRO A 31 -1.84 13.08 -2.47
C PRO A 31 -2.54 11.91 -1.77
N ALA A 32 -3.16 12.21 -0.64
CA ALA A 32 -3.85 11.25 0.21
C ALA A 32 -5.13 11.90 0.76
N VAL A 33 -6.21 11.14 0.83
CA VAL A 33 -7.48 11.56 1.46
C VAL A 33 -7.43 11.10 2.91
N THR A 34 -7.30 12.04 3.85
CA THR A 34 -7.23 11.77 5.30
C THR A 34 -8.49 12.19 6.05
N ASP A 35 -9.35 13.01 5.43
CA ASP A 35 -10.65 13.36 6.01
C ASP A 35 -11.63 12.18 5.83
N PRO A 36 -12.22 11.64 6.93
CA PRO A 36 -13.24 10.61 6.86
C PRO A 36 -14.45 10.97 5.99
N ASN A 37 -14.84 12.25 5.96
CA ASN A 37 -15.97 12.71 5.15
C ASN A 37 -15.70 12.61 3.63
N GLU A 38 -14.46 12.71 3.21
CA GLU A 38 -14.03 12.53 1.82
C GLU A 38 -13.71 11.07 1.51
N LEU A 39 -13.17 10.33 2.49
CA LEU A 39 -12.78 8.94 2.32
C LEU A 39 -14.00 8.03 2.09
N GLY A 40 -15.10 8.21 2.80
CA GLY A 40 -16.32 7.42 2.63
C GLY A 40 -16.86 7.44 1.18
N PRO A 41 -17.09 8.62 0.59
CA PRO A 41 -17.46 8.74 -0.84
C PRO A 41 -16.47 8.09 -1.80
N LEU A 42 -15.16 8.25 -1.56
CA LEU A 42 -14.11 7.60 -2.37
C LEU A 42 -14.24 6.07 -2.32
N LEU A 43 -14.41 5.48 -1.14
CA LEU A 43 -14.55 4.03 -0.98
C LEU A 43 -15.80 3.51 -1.72
N ARG A 44 -16.94 4.19 -1.61
CA ARG A 44 -18.16 3.82 -2.35
C ARG A 44 -17.98 3.92 -3.87
N ALA A 45 -17.28 4.95 -4.34
CA ALA A 45 -16.96 5.08 -5.77
C ALA A 45 -16.09 3.91 -6.26
N MET A 46 -15.12 3.48 -5.45
CA MET A 46 -14.25 2.33 -5.76
C MET A 46 -15.04 1.01 -5.81
N ASP A 47 -15.98 0.80 -4.90
CA ASP A 47 -16.88 -0.37 -4.91
C ASP A 47 -17.75 -0.39 -6.17
N GLY A 48 -18.21 0.77 -6.64
CA GLY A 48 -18.98 0.97 -7.86
C GLY A 48 -18.20 0.99 -9.17
N TYR A 49 -16.88 0.76 -9.14
CA TYR A 49 -16.03 0.83 -10.34
C TYR A 49 -16.50 -0.12 -11.46
N LYS A 50 -16.76 0.44 -12.65
CA LYS A 50 -17.31 -0.28 -13.82
C LYS A 50 -16.26 -0.95 -14.73
N GLY A 51 -14.99 -0.97 -14.35
CA GLY A 51 -13.94 -1.65 -15.10
C GLY A 51 -13.84 -3.13 -14.80
N SER A 52 -12.70 -3.77 -15.11
CA SER A 52 -12.52 -5.19 -14.87
C SER A 52 -12.66 -5.53 -13.38
N HIS A 53 -13.23 -6.70 -13.09
CA HIS A 53 -13.38 -7.19 -11.71
C HIS A 53 -12.03 -7.30 -10.98
N VAL A 54 -11.00 -7.78 -11.65
CA VAL A 54 -9.62 -7.84 -11.12
C VAL A 54 -9.12 -6.45 -10.68
N THR A 55 -9.37 -5.41 -11.49
CA THR A 55 -9.01 -4.03 -11.13
C THR A 55 -9.83 -3.52 -9.95
N ARG A 56 -11.13 -3.85 -9.87
CA ARG A 56 -11.99 -3.51 -8.75
C ARG A 56 -11.49 -4.14 -7.45
N CYS A 57 -11.14 -5.43 -7.47
CA CYS A 57 -10.55 -6.09 -6.30
C CYS A 57 -9.23 -5.42 -5.87
N ALA A 58 -8.38 -5.01 -6.82
CA ALA A 58 -7.15 -4.28 -6.51
C ALA A 58 -7.43 -2.90 -5.88
N LEU A 59 -8.46 -2.18 -6.37
CA LEU A 59 -8.91 -0.92 -5.78
C LEU A 59 -9.39 -1.11 -4.33
N VAL A 60 -10.20 -2.13 -4.06
CA VAL A 60 -10.74 -2.40 -2.71
C VAL A 60 -9.65 -2.86 -1.75
N LEU A 61 -8.72 -3.72 -2.22
CA LEU A 61 -7.60 -4.19 -1.39
C LEU A 61 -6.53 -3.13 -1.13
N ALA A 62 -6.38 -2.12 -2.01
CA ALA A 62 -5.37 -1.08 -1.83
C ALA A 62 -5.49 -0.32 -0.48
N PRO A 63 -6.66 0.24 -0.10
CA PRO A 63 -6.83 0.85 1.21
C PRO A 63 -6.89 -0.17 2.36
N LEU A 64 -7.45 -1.38 2.16
CA LEU A 64 -7.54 -2.40 3.20
C LEU A 64 -6.17 -2.87 3.68
N LEU A 65 -5.23 -3.08 2.75
CA LEU A 65 -3.89 -3.63 3.05
C LEU A 65 -2.83 -2.54 3.21
N PHE A 66 -3.02 -1.37 2.62
CA PHE A 66 -2.13 -0.20 2.56
C PHE A 66 -0.64 -0.53 2.41
N VAL A 67 -0.33 -1.60 1.70
CA VAL A 67 1.03 -1.96 1.25
C VAL A 67 1.46 -1.05 0.10
N ARG A 68 2.72 -1.11 -0.33
CA ARG A 68 3.15 -0.32 -1.49
C ARG A 68 2.45 -0.81 -2.76
N PRO A 69 2.07 0.08 -3.69
CA PRO A 69 1.39 -0.32 -4.94
C PRO A 69 2.16 -1.36 -5.75
N GLY A 70 3.51 -1.31 -5.72
CA GLY A 70 4.36 -2.31 -6.34
C GLY A 70 4.26 -3.69 -5.70
N GLU A 71 4.12 -3.74 -4.37
CA GLU A 71 3.91 -4.97 -3.62
C GLU A 71 2.54 -5.56 -3.94
N LEU A 72 1.48 -4.76 -3.85
CA LEU A 72 0.11 -5.20 -4.15
C LEU A 72 -0.02 -5.78 -5.57
N ARG A 73 0.43 -5.05 -6.59
CA ARG A 73 0.27 -5.48 -7.98
C ARG A 73 1.04 -6.76 -8.32
N GLN A 74 2.15 -7.02 -7.64
CA GLN A 74 3.01 -8.18 -7.85
C GLN A 74 2.68 -9.36 -6.92
N ALA A 75 1.61 -9.25 -6.13
CA ALA A 75 1.17 -10.29 -5.23
C ALA A 75 0.89 -11.60 -5.96
N GLU A 76 1.39 -12.71 -5.42
CA GLU A 76 1.23 -14.05 -5.94
C GLU A 76 0.40 -14.90 -4.99
N TRP A 77 -0.43 -15.80 -5.51
CA TRP A 77 -1.28 -16.67 -4.69
C TRP A 77 -0.47 -17.54 -3.71
N SER A 78 0.73 -17.94 -4.09
CA SER A 78 1.64 -18.72 -3.25
C SER A 78 2.15 -17.99 -2.00
N GLU A 79 1.95 -16.68 -1.92
CA GLU A 79 2.36 -15.84 -0.78
C GLU A 79 1.26 -15.74 0.30
N PHE A 80 0.04 -16.23 0.00
CA PHE A 80 -1.12 -16.11 0.87
C PHE A 80 -1.41 -17.41 1.59
N ASP A 81 -1.46 -17.33 2.92
CA ASP A 81 -2.02 -18.34 3.80
C ASP A 81 -3.41 -17.86 4.24
N ILE A 82 -4.43 -18.36 3.56
CA ILE A 82 -5.82 -17.93 3.78
C ILE A 82 -6.33 -18.45 5.14
N GLU A 83 -5.94 -19.66 5.55
CA GLU A 83 -6.35 -20.24 6.83
C GLU A 83 -5.75 -19.48 8.00
N ALA A 84 -4.46 -19.13 7.91
CA ALA A 84 -3.79 -18.30 8.92
C ALA A 84 -4.08 -16.79 8.77
N ALA A 85 -4.87 -16.37 7.77
CA ALA A 85 -5.20 -14.99 7.45
C ALA A 85 -3.94 -14.11 7.33
N ARG A 86 -2.97 -14.53 6.51
CA ARG A 86 -1.67 -13.86 6.36
C ARG A 86 -1.23 -13.80 4.90
N TRP A 87 -0.62 -12.68 4.54
CA TRP A 87 0.16 -12.52 3.31
C TRP A 87 1.64 -12.36 3.66
N SER A 88 2.49 -13.24 3.16
CA SER A 88 3.94 -13.24 3.40
C SER A 88 4.67 -12.72 2.18
N ILE A 89 5.07 -11.45 2.18
CA ILE A 89 5.79 -10.82 1.08
C ILE A 89 7.29 -11.19 1.21
N PRO A 90 7.90 -11.83 0.19
CA PRO A 90 9.29 -12.22 0.25
C PRO A 90 10.24 -11.01 0.13
N ALA A 91 11.47 -11.17 0.61
CA ALA A 91 12.45 -10.09 0.73
C ALA A 91 12.84 -9.44 -0.61
N ASP A 92 12.88 -10.22 -1.68
CA ASP A 92 13.23 -9.75 -3.02
C ASP A 92 12.19 -8.79 -3.61
N LYS A 93 10.91 -8.89 -3.19
CA LYS A 93 9.83 -7.96 -3.56
C LYS A 93 9.79 -6.70 -2.69
N MET A 94 10.50 -6.68 -1.57
CA MET A 94 10.48 -5.57 -0.62
C MET A 94 11.57 -4.55 -0.90
N LYS A 95 11.23 -3.23 -0.82
CA LYS A 95 12.20 -2.13 -1.01
C LYS A 95 13.40 -2.24 -0.06
N MET A 96 13.17 -2.65 1.19
CA MET A 96 14.21 -2.79 2.22
C MET A 96 14.85 -4.18 2.25
N ARG A 97 14.52 -5.06 1.29
CA ARG A 97 15.01 -6.45 1.23
C ARG A 97 14.84 -7.24 2.53
N GLN A 98 13.79 -6.92 3.28
CA GLN A 98 13.35 -7.62 4.47
C GLN A 98 11.98 -8.21 4.20
N PRO A 99 11.72 -9.50 4.46
CA PRO A 99 10.41 -10.10 4.23
C PRO A 99 9.40 -9.50 5.20
N HIS A 100 8.14 -9.38 4.75
CA HIS A 100 7.09 -8.73 5.50
C HIS A 100 5.84 -9.60 5.58
N VAL A 101 5.21 -9.65 6.76
CA VAL A 101 3.94 -10.35 6.98
C VAL A 101 2.84 -9.30 7.13
N VAL A 102 1.80 -9.41 6.31
CA VAL A 102 0.60 -8.56 6.34
C VAL A 102 -0.56 -9.38 6.89
N PRO A 103 -1.10 -9.05 8.07
CA PRO A 103 -2.33 -9.67 8.56
C PRO A 103 -3.51 -9.30 7.65
N LEU A 104 -4.38 -10.26 7.37
CA LEU A 104 -5.55 -10.08 6.53
C LEU A 104 -6.80 -9.93 7.41
N SER A 105 -7.56 -8.87 7.19
CA SER A 105 -8.87 -8.69 7.80
C SER A 105 -9.92 -9.62 7.15
N ARG A 106 -11.06 -9.80 7.81
CA ARG A 106 -12.21 -10.55 7.25
C ARG A 106 -12.64 -9.98 5.90
N GLN A 107 -12.67 -8.67 5.75
CA GLN A 107 -13.02 -7.98 4.52
C GLN A 107 -12.01 -8.27 3.40
N SER A 108 -10.73 -8.29 3.72
CA SER A 108 -9.68 -8.66 2.74
C SER A 108 -9.83 -10.11 2.29
N LEU A 109 -10.15 -11.04 3.21
CA LEU A 109 -10.37 -12.45 2.89
C LEU A 109 -11.58 -12.66 1.97
N VAL A 110 -12.67 -11.91 2.17
CA VAL A 110 -13.85 -11.95 1.28
C VAL A 110 -13.47 -11.55 -0.15
N VAL A 111 -12.72 -10.44 -0.32
CA VAL A 111 -12.27 -9.99 -1.63
C VAL A 111 -11.30 -10.99 -2.27
N LEU A 112 -10.42 -11.59 -1.47
CA LEU A 112 -9.48 -12.60 -1.96
C LEU A 112 -10.20 -13.88 -2.41
N ALA A 113 -11.21 -14.34 -1.67
CA ALA A 113 -12.02 -15.51 -2.03
C ALA A 113 -12.77 -15.30 -3.35
N ASP A 114 -13.35 -14.11 -3.57
CA ASP A 114 -14.00 -13.75 -4.82
C ASP A 114 -12.98 -13.68 -5.99
N LEU A 115 -11.84 -13.06 -5.77
CA LEU A 115 -10.76 -12.97 -6.76
C LEU A 115 -10.17 -14.35 -7.13
N GLN A 116 -10.07 -15.26 -6.16
CA GLN A 116 -9.51 -16.60 -6.34
C GLN A 116 -10.28 -17.42 -7.37
N GLN A 117 -11.59 -17.22 -7.48
CA GLN A 117 -12.41 -17.90 -8.49
C GLN A 117 -12.00 -17.53 -9.93
N LEU A 118 -11.44 -16.33 -10.13
CA LEU A 118 -11.05 -15.82 -11.44
C LEU A 118 -9.57 -16.02 -11.76
N THR A 119 -8.71 -15.87 -10.77
CA THR A 119 -7.26 -15.83 -10.97
C THR A 119 -6.49 -16.88 -10.18
N GLY A 120 -7.17 -17.67 -9.32
CA GLY A 120 -6.55 -18.61 -8.40
C GLY A 120 -5.79 -19.77 -9.05
N THR A 121 -6.06 -20.08 -10.32
CA THR A 121 -5.28 -21.06 -11.10
C THR A 121 -4.00 -20.49 -11.70
N GLY A 122 -3.79 -19.16 -11.60
CA GLY A 122 -2.63 -18.46 -12.11
C GLY A 122 -1.63 -18.14 -11.00
N ARG A 123 -0.50 -17.55 -11.41
CA ARG A 123 0.54 -17.10 -10.47
C ARG A 123 0.12 -15.85 -9.69
N TYR A 124 -0.38 -14.83 -10.40
CA TYR A 124 -0.62 -13.50 -9.84
C TYR A 124 -2.08 -13.33 -9.38
N LEU A 125 -2.27 -12.64 -8.26
CA LEU A 125 -3.61 -12.18 -7.85
C LEU A 125 -4.22 -11.27 -8.91
N PHE A 126 -3.41 -10.37 -9.44
CA PHE A 126 -3.81 -9.35 -10.39
C PHE A 126 -3.02 -9.50 -11.70
N PRO A 127 -3.38 -10.48 -12.54
CA PRO A 127 -2.72 -10.65 -13.83
C PRO A 127 -3.03 -9.48 -14.77
N SER A 128 -2.12 -9.24 -15.72
CA SER A 128 -2.35 -8.27 -16.80
C SER A 128 -3.54 -8.71 -17.68
N ALA A 129 -4.35 -7.76 -18.14
CA ALA A 129 -5.43 -8.02 -19.08
C ALA A 129 -4.96 -8.60 -20.43
N ARG A 130 -3.68 -8.40 -20.79
CA ARG A 130 -3.11 -8.87 -22.05
C ARG A 130 -2.47 -10.26 -21.93
N THR A 131 -2.02 -10.65 -20.75
CA THR A 131 -1.34 -11.94 -20.52
C THR A 131 -1.36 -12.31 -19.04
N LYS A 132 -1.62 -13.58 -18.75
CA LYS A 132 -1.56 -14.10 -17.37
C LYS A 132 -0.12 -14.27 -16.84
N LEU A 133 0.90 -14.14 -17.70
CA LEU A 133 2.31 -14.33 -17.36
C LEU A 133 2.95 -13.12 -16.67
N ARG A 134 2.26 -11.98 -16.61
CA ARG A 134 2.74 -10.75 -15.98
C ARG A 134 1.67 -10.17 -15.07
N PRO A 135 2.06 -9.47 -13.99
CA PRO A 135 1.10 -8.76 -13.15
C PRO A 135 0.49 -7.57 -13.90
N MET A 136 -0.60 -7.01 -13.37
CA MET A 136 -1.20 -5.78 -13.88
C MET A 136 -0.20 -4.64 -13.95
N SER A 137 -0.49 -3.62 -14.77
CA SER A 137 0.33 -2.41 -14.88
C SER A 137 0.49 -1.72 -13.52
N ASP A 138 1.65 -1.11 -13.29
CA ASP A 138 1.95 -0.28 -12.12
C ASP A 138 1.00 0.92 -11.98
N ASN A 139 0.45 1.39 -13.10
CA ASN A 139 -0.52 2.48 -13.11
C ASN A 139 -1.99 2.03 -13.05
N ALA A 140 -2.28 0.73 -12.95
CA ALA A 140 -3.65 0.22 -13.08
C ALA A 140 -4.62 0.83 -12.04
N VAL A 141 -4.22 0.87 -10.77
CA VAL A 141 -5.01 1.46 -9.68
C VAL A 141 -5.19 2.96 -9.90
N ASN A 142 -4.12 3.68 -10.21
CA ASN A 142 -4.21 5.13 -10.46
C ASN A 142 -5.06 5.45 -11.70
N ALA A 143 -4.92 4.68 -12.77
CA ALA A 143 -5.76 4.85 -13.96
C ALA A 143 -7.24 4.62 -13.67
N ALA A 144 -7.57 3.66 -12.79
CA ALA A 144 -8.93 3.43 -12.35
C ALA A 144 -9.47 4.60 -11.50
N LEU A 145 -8.68 5.15 -10.58
CA LEU A 145 -9.03 6.36 -9.82
C LEU A 145 -9.31 7.55 -10.77
N ARG A 146 -8.47 7.75 -11.82
CA ARG A 146 -8.69 8.82 -12.84
C ARG A 146 -10.00 8.62 -13.60
N ARG A 147 -10.33 7.37 -13.98
CA ARG A 147 -11.60 7.06 -14.68
C ARG A 147 -12.83 7.32 -13.81
N MET A 148 -12.71 7.27 -12.50
CA MET A 148 -13.76 7.64 -11.56
C MET A 148 -13.84 9.16 -11.29
N GLY A 149 -13.01 9.99 -11.94
CA GLY A 149 -13.01 11.44 -11.83
C GLY A 149 -12.06 12.01 -10.75
N TYR A 150 -11.31 11.18 -10.03
CA TYR A 150 -10.36 11.68 -9.03
C TYR A 150 -9.07 12.16 -9.71
N GLU A 151 -8.72 13.42 -9.53
CA GLU A 151 -7.53 14.03 -10.13
C GLU A 151 -6.22 13.54 -9.51
N VAL A 152 -5.10 13.73 -10.24
CA VAL A 152 -3.75 13.32 -9.79
C VAL A 152 -3.38 13.98 -8.46
N GLY A 153 -3.88 15.20 -8.21
CA GLY A 153 -3.63 15.94 -6.96
C GLY A 153 -4.49 15.52 -5.78
N THR A 154 -5.48 14.64 -5.96
CA THR A 154 -6.45 14.28 -4.90
C THR A 154 -6.07 12.97 -4.20
N VAL A 155 -5.88 11.90 -4.95
CA VAL A 155 -5.59 10.58 -4.39
C VAL A 155 -4.75 9.73 -5.34
N THR A 156 -3.91 8.89 -4.76
CA THR A 156 -3.13 7.87 -5.48
C THR A 156 -3.17 6.54 -4.71
N GLY A 157 -2.89 5.44 -5.41
CA GLY A 157 -2.75 4.14 -4.75
C GLY A 157 -1.68 4.13 -3.64
N HIS A 158 -0.66 4.97 -3.74
CA HIS A 158 0.33 5.14 -2.68
C HIS A 158 -0.21 6.00 -1.53
N GLY A 159 -1.07 6.95 -1.82
CA GLY A 159 -1.71 7.84 -0.83
C GLY A 159 -2.48 7.09 0.25
N PHE A 160 -3.05 5.91 -0.06
CA PHE A 160 -3.73 5.08 0.95
C PHE A 160 -2.86 4.70 2.15
N ARG A 161 -1.54 4.70 1.99
CA ARG A 161 -0.61 4.47 3.12
C ARG A 161 -0.58 5.66 4.08
N ALA A 162 -0.57 6.88 3.55
CA ALA A 162 -0.66 8.09 4.36
C ALA A 162 -2.05 8.22 4.99
N THR A 163 -3.13 7.91 4.24
CA THR A 163 -4.50 7.81 4.76
C THR A 163 -4.57 6.88 5.96
N ALA A 164 -4.09 5.64 5.81
CA ALA A 164 -4.11 4.66 6.89
C ALA A 164 -3.25 5.10 8.09
N ARG A 165 -2.03 5.61 7.83
CA ARG A 165 -1.15 6.10 8.90
C ARG A 165 -1.82 7.18 9.76
N THR A 166 -2.36 8.20 9.09
CA THR A 166 -2.99 9.32 9.78
C THR A 166 -4.23 8.89 10.57
N ILE A 167 -5.14 8.15 9.96
CA ILE A 167 -6.39 7.75 10.61
C ILE A 167 -6.15 6.72 11.74
N LEU A 168 -5.24 5.77 11.54
CA LEU A 168 -4.87 4.79 12.57
C LEU A 168 -4.28 5.47 13.81
N ASP A 169 -3.45 6.49 13.63
CA ASP A 169 -2.82 7.25 14.71
C ASP A 169 -3.81 8.24 15.36
N GLU A 170 -4.33 9.17 14.56
CA GLU A 170 -5.07 10.34 15.08
C GLU A 170 -6.53 10.04 15.44
N ILE A 171 -7.18 9.08 14.76
CA ILE A 171 -8.61 8.78 14.96
C ILE A 171 -8.81 7.48 15.72
N LEU A 172 -8.07 6.42 15.34
CA LEU A 172 -8.24 5.10 15.95
C LEU A 172 -7.31 4.85 17.14
N GLY A 173 -6.34 5.74 17.40
CA GLY A 173 -5.49 5.74 18.57
C GLY A 173 -4.49 4.57 18.65
N PHE A 174 -4.09 4.02 17.53
CA PHE A 174 -3.06 2.98 17.52
C PHE A 174 -1.66 3.57 17.66
N ARG A 175 -0.79 2.85 18.34
CA ARG A 175 0.60 3.27 18.57
C ARG A 175 1.37 3.41 17.25
N PRO A 176 2.13 4.51 17.08
CA PRO A 176 2.89 4.76 15.84
C PRO A 176 3.88 3.64 15.49
N ASP A 177 4.53 3.02 16.46
CA ASP A 177 5.49 1.94 16.20
C ASP A 177 4.82 0.70 15.57
N ILE A 178 3.59 0.36 15.97
CA ILE A 178 2.80 -0.73 15.38
C ILE A 178 2.43 -0.39 13.93
N ILE A 179 2.01 0.86 13.69
CA ILE A 179 1.64 1.37 12.36
C ILE A 179 2.87 1.35 11.43
N GLU A 180 4.02 1.86 11.90
CA GLU A 180 5.26 1.89 11.11
C GLU A 180 5.77 0.47 10.78
N HIS A 181 5.60 -0.50 11.71
CA HIS A 181 5.86 -1.91 11.43
C HIS A 181 4.93 -2.47 10.35
N GLN A 182 3.64 -2.12 10.37
CA GLN A 182 2.70 -2.54 9.32
C GLN A 182 3.04 -1.91 7.97
N LEU A 183 3.50 -0.68 7.97
CA LEU A 183 3.96 0.02 6.76
C LEU A 183 5.32 -0.49 6.24
N ALA A 184 5.97 -1.44 6.92
CA ALA A 184 7.32 -1.90 6.62
C ALA A 184 8.31 -0.73 6.47
N HIS A 185 8.20 0.26 7.35
CA HIS A 185 9.20 1.32 7.50
C HIS A 185 10.31 0.84 8.44
N ALA A 186 11.52 1.40 8.26
CA ALA A 186 12.61 1.15 9.19
C ALA A 186 12.28 1.81 10.54
N VAL A 187 11.78 1.03 11.48
CA VAL A 187 11.65 1.48 12.87
C VAL A 187 13.06 1.40 13.47
N LYS A 188 13.61 2.55 13.86
CA LYS A 188 14.84 2.60 14.64
C LYS A 188 14.50 2.06 16.03
N ASP A 189 14.79 0.78 16.27
CA ASP A 189 14.81 0.26 17.63
C ASP A 189 16.00 0.90 18.38
N PRO A 190 15.78 1.64 19.47
CA PRO A 190 16.85 2.21 20.28
C PRO A 190 17.84 1.15 20.78
N ASN A 191 17.44 -0.10 20.87
CA ASN A 191 18.23 -1.23 21.36
C ASN A 191 18.91 -2.03 20.24
N GLY A 192 18.84 -1.59 18.96
CA GLY A 192 19.52 -2.22 17.83
C GLY A 192 19.05 -3.64 17.51
N ARG A 193 17.86 -4.06 17.96
CA ARG A 193 17.33 -5.39 17.69
C ARG A 193 17.02 -5.55 16.20
N ALA A 194 17.43 -6.68 15.65
CA ALA A 194 17.10 -7.01 14.27
C ALA A 194 15.57 -6.97 14.03
N TYR A 195 15.15 -6.45 12.89
CA TYR A 195 13.75 -6.38 12.48
C TYR A 195 13.12 -7.79 12.54
N ASN A 196 12.28 -8.02 13.53
CA ASN A 196 11.54 -9.28 13.67
C ASN A 196 10.20 -9.16 12.94
N ARG A 197 9.96 -10.07 11.95
CA ARG A 197 8.74 -10.13 11.13
C ARG A 197 7.46 -10.23 11.95
N THR A 198 7.54 -10.88 13.12
CA THR A 198 6.42 -11.14 14.01
C THR A 198 6.29 -10.13 15.14
N THR A 199 7.16 -9.11 15.17
CA THR A 199 7.05 -8.05 16.16
C THR A 199 5.65 -7.42 16.09
N HIS A 200 4.99 -7.38 17.22
CA HIS A 200 3.62 -6.86 17.36
C HIS A 200 2.57 -7.56 16.47
N LEU A 201 2.78 -8.79 16.02
CA LEU A 201 1.85 -9.45 15.09
C LEU A 201 0.42 -9.50 15.62
N ALA A 202 0.22 -9.87 16.89
CA ALA A 202 -1.13 -9.92 17.48
C ALA A 202 -1.79 -8.54 17.53
N GLU A 203 -1.03 -7.49 17.80
CA GLU A 203 -1.53 -6.10 17.82
C GLU A 203 -1.82 -5.63 16.41
N ARG A 204 -0.98 -5.98 15.44
CA ARG A 204 -1.21 -5.68 14.02
C ARG A 204 -2.42 -6.40 13.46
N VAL A 205 -2.70 -7.65 13.86
CA VAL A 205 -3.94 -8.36 13.50
C VAL A 205 -5.17 -7.57 13.99
N ARG A 206 -5.17 -7.13 15.25
CA ARG A 206 -6.27 -6.31 15.81
C ARG A 206 -6.39 -4.98 15.09
N MET A 207 -5.28 -4.32 14.82
CA MET A 207 -5.24 -3.05 14.10
C MET A 207 -5.80 -3.18 12.68
N MET A 208 -5.37 -4.19 11.92
CA MET A 208 -5.85 -4.41 10.55
C MET A 208 -7.34 -4.74 10.50
N GLN A 209 -7.85 -5.48 11.48
CA GLN A 209 -9.28 -5.75 11.56
C GLN A 209 -10.06 -4.47 11.92
N ARG A 210 -9.61 -3.72 12.95
CA ARG A 210 -10.29 -2.46 13.33
C ARG A 210 -10.26 -1.42 12.20
N TRP A 211 -9.15 -1.36 11.47
CA TRP A 211 -9.04 -0.53 10.27
C TRP A 211 -10.07 -0.90 9.21
N ALA A 212 -10.19 -2.17 8.90
CA ALA A 212 -11.15 -2.65 7.89
C ALA A 212 -12.60 -2.40 8.32
N ASP A 213 -12.93 -2.62 9.61
CA ASP A 213 -14.25 -2.32 10.17
C ASP A 213 -14.56 -0.83 10.07
N TYR A 214 -13.58 0.04 10.34
CA TYR A 214 -13.72 1.49 10.20
C TYR A 214 -13.97 1.93 8.76
N LEU A 215 -13.29 1.31 7.79
CA LEU A 215 -13.57 1.59 6.38
C LEU A 215 -15.00 1.19 6.00
N ASP A 216 -15.55 0.11 6.58
CA ASP A 216 -16.95 -0.29 6.36
C ASP A 216 -17.93 0.70 7.04
N GLU A 217 -17.62 1.19 8.23
CA GLU A 217 -18.38 2.27 8.89
C GLU A 217 -18.45 3.50 7.97
N LEU A 218 -17.33 3.92 7.36
CA LEU A 218 -17.29 5.06 6.43
C LEU A 218 -18.09 4.80 5.13
N ARG A 219 -18.11 3.57 4.64
CA ARG A 219 -18.95 3.18 3.50
C ARG A 219 -20.44 3.26 3.81
N ALA A 220 -20.81 2.81 5.01
CA ALA A 220 -22.22 2.80 5.45
C ALA A 220 -22.76 4.21 5.75
N ASN A 221 -21.92 5.12 6.22
CA ASN A 221 -22.28 6.49 6.54
C ASN A 221 -22.52 7.36 5.29
N SER A 222 -23.54 7.01 4.49
CA SER A 222 -23.88 7.73 3.25
C SER A 222 -24.81 8.94 3.45
N ALA A 223 -25.28 9.24 4.66
CA ALA A 223 -26.54 9.99 4.85
C ALA A 223 -26.44 11.29 5.65
N ALA A 224 -25.27 11.76 6.09
CA ALA A 224 -25.21 12.99 6.92
C ALA A 224 -24.97 14.30 6.15
N THR A 225 -24.65 14.28 4.85
CA THR A 225 -24.20 15.48 4.11
C THR A 225 -25.15 15.93 2.99
N SER A 226 -26.42 15.53 3.02
CA SER A 226 -27.43 16.00 2.02
C SER A 226 -28.55 16.81 2.66
N LYS A 227 -28.32 17.51 3.76
CA LYS A 227 -29.24 18.53 4.30
C LYS A 227 -28.44 19.63 4.98
N ALA A 228 -27.95 20.57 4.23
CA ALA A 228 -27.70 21.97 4.61
C ALA A 228 -27.72 22.82 3.35
#